data_1355d970e2069455479f65ff2f275f03
#
_entry.id   1355d970e2069455479f65ff2f275f03
#
_cell.length_a   1.000
_cell.length_b   1.000
_cell.length_c   1.000
_cell.angle_alpha   90.00
_cell.angle_beta   90.00
_cell.angle_gamma   90.00
#
_symmetry.space_group_name_H-M   'P 1'
#
loop_
_entity.id
_entity.type
_entity.pdbx_description
1 polymer ?
#
loop_
_entity_poly.entity_id
_entity_poly.type
_entity_poly.pdbx_seq_one_letter_code
_entity_poly.pdbx_strand_id
1 'polypeptide(L)'
;ANRCRDILASLTAEDTKDPVISRLPLGALLEEAVLEVGTSDKKLHVSCMPYKSGAGPVPEVLRQPELIYGIGNLIANAADFAAKNVWVNGRYSSEEVVIEIADDGLGFQPDILARLGEPYNTTRARGGDEADDEGRTGMGLGYFIARTLLLRSGGRIEARNLAPDEIIGNSSPGGAYVAIYWPRARFDATTD
;
A
#
# COMPACT_ATOMS: atom_id res chain seq x y z
N ALA A 1 -15.75 -0.84 15.33
CA ALA A 1 -16.95 -0.40 14.60
C ALA A 1 -16.84 1.05 14.08
N ASN A 2 -15.98 1.91 14.68
CA ASN A 2 -15.89 3.32 14.29
C ASN A 2 -15.07 3.55 13.02
N ARG A 3 -14.02 2.78 12.76
CA ARG A 3 -13.12 2.98 11.64
C ARG A 3 -13.78 2.81 10.26
N CYS A 4 -14.73 1.88 10.11
CA CYS A 4 -15.53 1.76 8.87
C CYS A 4 -16.46 2.95 8.65
N ARG A 5 -16.99 3.52 9.74
CA ARG A 5 -17.84 4.72 9.67
C ARG A 5 -17.01 5.95 9.35
N ASP A 6 -15.81 6.06 9.91
CA ASP A 6 -14.88 7.17 9.65
C ASP A 6 -14.36 7.14 8.20
N ILE A 7 -14.14 5.95 7.65
CA ILE A 7 -13.78 5.74 6.24
C ILE A 7 -14.93 6.18 5.32
N LEU A 8 -16.15 5.75 5.61
CA LEU A 8 -17.31 6.15 4.83
C LEU A 8 -17.62 7.64 5.01
N ALA A 9 -17.39 8.19 6.20
CA ALA A 9 -17.57 9.63 6.46
C ALA A 9 -16.51 10.48 5.75
N SER A 10 -15.27 10.03 5.66
CA SER A 10 -14.22 10.75 4.91
C SER A 10 -14.42 10.70 3.39
N LEU A 11 -15.08 9.64 2.90
CA LEU A 11 -15.45 9.52 1.47
C LEU A 11 -16.73 10.30 1.12
N THR A 12 -17.51 10.76 2.11
CA THR A 12 -18.77 11.49 1.91
C THR A 12 -18.73 12.93 2.40
N ALA A 13 -17.66 13.35 3.07
CA ALA A 13 -17.46 14.75 3.42
C ALA A 13 -17.11 15.54 2.15
N GLU A 14 -18.12 16.12 1.52
CA GLU A 14 -17.94 17.23 0.59
C GLU A 14 -17.35 18.41 1.37
N ASP A 15 -16.03 18.48 1.41
CA ASP A 15 -15.32 19.67 1.84
C ASP A 15 -15.52 20.74 0.76
N THR A 16 -16.47 21.66 1.00
CA THR A 16 -16.74 22.86 0.20
C THR A 16 -15.67 23.93 0.34
N LYS A 17 -14.42 23.53 0.18
CA LYS A 17 -13.30 24.41 -0.17
C LYS A 17 -12.85 23.99 -1.55
N ASP A 18 -12.75 24.96 -2.48
CA ASP A 18 -12.16 24.75 -3.80
C ASP A 18 -10.97 23.81 -3.64
N PRO A 19 -11.01 22.57 -4.16
CA PRO A 19 -9.87 21.70 -4.08
C PRO A 19 -8.80 22.37 -4.93
N VAL A 20 -7.81 22.95 -4.28
CA VAL A 20 -6.54 23.20 -4.96
C VAL A 20 -6.12 21.82 -5.45
N ILE A 21 -6.36 21.55 -6.74
CA ILE A 21 -5.97 20.29 -7.38
C ILE A 21 -4.45 20.20 -7.26
N SER A 22 -4.01 19.63 -6.14
CA SER A 22 -2.58 19.51 -5.86
C SER A 22 -2.08 18.20 -6.47
N ARG A 23 -1.06 18.31 -7.29
CA ARG A 23 -0.31 17.14 -7.77
C ARG A 23 0.80 16.83 -6.78
N LEU A 24 1.00 15.55 -6.53
CA LEU A 24 2.05 15.04 -5.66
C LEU A 24 3.08 14.31 -6.50
N PRO A 25 4.38 14.61 -6.35
CA PRO A 25 5.43 13.72 -6.82
C PRO A 25 5.31 12.35 -6.17
N LEU A 26 5.69 11.29 -6.89
CA LEU A 26 5.61 9.91 -6.40
C LEU A 26 6.20 9.73 -4.99
N GLY A 27 7.33 10.37 -4.70
CA GLY A 27 7.94 10.30 -3.37
C GLY A 27 7.04 10.88 -2.27
N ALA A 28 6.43 12.04 -2.51
CA ALA A 28 5.52 12.68 -1.56
C ALA A 28 4.24 11.84 -1.34
N LEU A 29 3.72 11.20 -2.38
CA LEU A 29 2.61 10.25 -2.27
C LEU A 29 2.95 9.11 -1.31
N LEU A 30 4.16 8.53 -1.43
CA LEU A 30 4.60 7.44 -0.55
C LEU A 30 4.76 7.91 0.89
N GLU A 31 5.31 9.11 1.11
CA GLU A 31 5.45 9.70 2.44
C GLU A 31 4.08 9.96 3.08
N GLU A 32 3.11 10.49 2.34
CA GLU A 32 1.73 10.64 2.85
C GLU A 32 1.10 9.29 3.18
N ALA A 33 1.26 8.28 2.32
CA ALA A 33 0.71 6.95 2.59
C ALA A 33 1.34 6.28 3.83
N VAL A 34 2.61 6.54 4.11
CA VAL A 34 3.29 6.07 5.33
C VAL A 34 2.73 6.77 6.57
N LEU A 35 2.39 8.06 6.48
CA LEU A 35 1.78 8.78 7.60
C LEU A 35 0.39 8.23 7.98
N GLU A 36 -0.36 7.69 7.02
CA GLU A 36 -1.66 7.02 7.28
C GLU A 36 -1.53 5.76 8.16
N VAL A 37 -0.36 5.12 8.16
CA VAL A 37 -0.11 3.93 9.00
C VAL A 37 -0.09 4.27 10.49
N GLY A 38 0.25 5.52 10.82
CA GLY A 38 0.37 6.00 12.19
C GLY A 38 1.63 5.48 12.89
N THR A 39 1.55 5.34 14.21
CA THR A 39 2.68 4.82 15.00
C THR A 39 2.81 3.32 14.83
N SER A 40 3.98 2.88 14.38
CA SER A 40 4.37 1.47 14.30
C SER A 40 5.69 1.26 15.03
N ASP A 41 5.87 0.09 15.64
CA ASP A 41 7.16 -0.35 16.19
C ASP A 41 8.13 -0.83 15.11
N LYS A 42 7.65 -0.92 13.86
CA LYS A 42 8.44 -1.36 12.71
C LYS A 42 9.16 -0.19 12.05
N LYS A 43 10.31 -0.50 11.49
CA LYS A 43 11.11 0.46 10.74
C LYS A 43 10.65 0.50 9.29
N LEU A 44 10.12 1.64 8.87
CA LEU A 44 9.68 1.88 7.50
C LEU A 44 10.82 2.54 6.71
N HIS A 45 11.20 1.91 5.58
CA HIS A 45 12.21 2.38 4.67
C HIS A 45 11.54 2.84 3.38
N VAL A 46 11.56 4.14 3.11
CA VAL A 46 10.93 4.71 1.91
C VAL A 46 12.00 5.11 0.90
N SER A 47 11.79 4.77 -0.35
CA SER A 47 12.64 5.22 -1.45
C SER A 47 11.83 5.51 -2.71
N CYS A 48 12.34 6.41 -3.54
CA CYS A 48 11.78 6.70 -4.86
C CYS A 48 12.92 6.90 -5.85
N MET A 49 12.97 6.08 -6.90
CA MET A 49 14.06 6.13 -7.87
C MET A 49 13.63 5.68 -9.26
N PRO A 50 14.29 6.14 -10.32
CA PRO A 50 14.05 5.65 -11.67
C PRO A 50 14.40 4.15 -11.77
N TYR A 51 13.58 3.43 -12.52
CA TYR A 51 13.76 2.00 -12.76
C TYR A 51 14.82 1.73 -13.84
N LYS A 52 14.91 2.63 -14.83
CA LYS A 52 15.85 2.54 -15.96
C LYS A 52 16.39 3.92 -16.29
N SER A 53 17.55 3.95 -16.94
CA SER A 53 18.07 5.20 -17.56
C SER A 53 17.07 5.72 -18.61
N GLY A 54 16.89 7.04 -18.65
CA GLY A 54 15.90 7.66 -19.55
C GLY A 54 14.46 7.64 -19.05
N ALA A 55 14.25 7.42 -17.75
CA ALA A 55 12.92 7.35 -17.14
C ALA A 55 12.09 8.64 -17.21
N GLY A 56 12.71 9.75 -17.61
CA GLY A 56 12.07 11.06 -17.63
C GLY A 56 11.93 11.69 -16.22
N PRO A 57 11.10 12.73 -16.08
CA PRO A 57 10.88 13.39 -14.80
C PRO A 57 10.18 12.47 -13.80
N VAL A 58 10.26 12.81 -12.51
CA VAL A 58 9.52 12.12 -11.45
C VAL A 58 8.03 12.17 -11.78
N PRO A 59 7.30 11.03 -11.69
CA PRO A 59 5.85 11.01 -11.89
C PRO A 59 5.12 11.90 -10.88
N GLU A 60 4.09 12.56 -11.35
CA GLU A 60 3.17 13.32 -10.50
C GLU A 60 1.75 12.81 -10.67
N VAL A 61 1.06 12.60 -9.58
CA VAL A 61 -0.32 12.13 -9.54
C VAL A 61 -1.20 13.16 -8.83
N LEU A 62 -2.47 13.23 -9.20
CA LEU A 62 -3.44 13.98 -8.39
C LEU A 62 -3.49 13.40 -6.97
N ARG A 63 -3.52 14.29 -5.99
CA ARG A 63 -3.70 13.90 -4.60
C ARG A 63 -5.12 13.34 -4.41
N GLN A 64 -5.23 12.02 -4.48
CA GLN A 64 -6.49 11.28 -4.31
C GLN A 64 -6.46 10.54 -2.97
N PRO A 65 -7.39 10.84 -2.04
CA PRO A 65 -7.46 10.15 -0.75
C PRO A 65 -7.53 8.64 -0.90
N GLU A 66 -8.24 8.13 -1.93
CA GLU A 66 -8.38 6.71 -2.19
C GLU A 66 -7.04 6.04 -2.51
N LEU A 67 -6.16 6.73 -3.22
CA LEU A 67 -4.84 6.23 -3.58
C LEU A 67 -3.93 6.16 -2.35
N ILE A 68 -3.88 7.25 -1.58
CA ILE A 68 -3.12 7.35 -0.32
C ILE A 68 -3.60 6.29 0.66
N TYR A 69 -4.90 6.19 0.87
CA TYR A 69 -5.51 5.22 1.76
C TYR A 69 -5.29 3.78 1.31
N GLY A 70 -5.42 3.50 0.01
CA GLY A 70 -5.17 2.17 -0.55
C GLY A 70 -3.72 1.72 -0.33
N ILE A 71 -2.74 2.58 -0.63
CA ILE A 71 -1.32 2.30 -0.40
C ILE A 71 -1.05 2.18 1.11
N GLY A 72 -1.56 3.09 1.93
CA GLY A 72 -1.42 3.06 3.39
C GLY A 72 -1.91 1.75 4.01
N ASN A 73 -3.06 1.20 3.55
CA ASN A 73 -3.54 -0.11 4.02
C ASN A 73 -2.60 -1.26 3.67
N LEU A 74 -1.95 -1.23 2.49
CA LEU A 74 -0.96 -2.25 2.14
C LEU A 74 0.30 -2.13 3.02
N ILE A 75 0.75 -0.91 3.30
CA ILE A 75 1.88 -0.65 4.20
C ILE A 75 1.54 -1.10 5.63
N ALA A 76 0.35 -0.79 6.11
CA ALA A 76 -0.12 -1.23 7.43
C ALA A 76 -0.16 -2.75 7.55
N ASN A 77 -0.64 -3.45 6.52
CA ASN A 77 -0.61 -4.91 6.48
C ASN A 77 0.83 -5.44 6.53
N ALA A 78 1.74 -4.87 5.73
CA ALA A 78 3.15 -5.25 5.78
C ALA A 78 3.75 -5.02 7.18
N ALA A 79 3.46 -3.88 7.81
CA ALA A 79 3.93 -3.58 9.17
C ALA A 79 3.38 -4.55 10.22
N ASP A 80 2.13 -4.97 10.09
CA ASP A 80 1.48 -5.93 11.00
C ASP A 80 2.16 -7.32 10.98
N PHE A 81 2.71 -7.72 9.82
CA PHE A 81 3.32 -9.04 9.62
C PHE A 81 4.86 -9.02 9.57
N ALA A 82 5.47 -7.86 9.45
CA ALA A 82 6.92 -7.69 9.47
C ALA A 82 7.54 -8.18 10.79
N ALA A 83 8.74 -8.72 10.74
CA ALA A 83 9.54 -8.97 11.94
C ALA A 83 10.05 -7.63 12.52
N LYS A 84 10.68 -6.77 11.70
CA LYS A 84 11.25 -5.49 12.11
C LYS A 84 11.16 -4.40 11.05
N ASN A 85 11.18 -4.75 9.77
CA ASN A 85 11.39 -3.81 8.69
C ASN A 85 10.34 -3.95 7.59
N VAL A 86 9.93 -2.82 7.02
CA VAL A 86 9.11 -2.72 5.82
C VAL A 86 9.79 -1.80 4.82
N TRP A 87 9.87 -2.19 3.57
CA TRP A 87 10.39 -1.38 2.46
C TRP A 87 9.26 -0.93 1.55
N VAL A 88 9.21 0.37 1.28
CA VAL A 88 8.23 1.02 0.41
C VAL A 88 9.00 1.74 -0.69
N ASN A 89 9.02 1.15 -1.88
CA ASN A 89 9.82 1.67 -2.98
C ASN A 89 8.91 2.16 -4.12
N GLY A 90 9.04 3.42 -4.50
CA GLY A 90 8.50 3.97 -5.74
C GLY A 90 9.52 3.82 -6.85
N ARG A 91 9.15 3.15 -7.93
CA ARG A 91 9.99 2.99 -9.11
C ARG A 91 9.25 3.47 -10.35
N TYR A 92 9.95 4.08 -11.28
CA TYR A 92 9.33 4.63 -12.47
C TYR A 92 10.22 4.55 -13.70
N SER A 93 9.56 4.48 -14.84
CA SER A 93 10.15 4.59 -16.17
C SER A 93 9.32 5.57 -17.01
N SER A 94 9.65 5.70 -18.30
CA SER A 94 8.80 6.41 -19.27
C SER A 94 7.46 5.70 -19.55
N GLU A 95 7.35 4.42 -19.21
CA GLU A 95 6.20 3.56 -19.56
C GLU A 95 5.31 3.22 -18.37
N GLU A 96 5.90 3.07 -17.18
CA GLU A 96 5.18 2.61 -15.99
C GLU A 96 5.68 3.24 -14.69
N VAL A 97 4.80 3.22 -13.71
CA VAL A 97 5.09 3.50 -12.30
C VAL A 97 4.79 2.24 -11.50
N VAL A 98 5.70 1.88 -10.61
CA VAL A 98 5.57 0.72 -9.73
C VAL A 98 5.76 1.17 -8.29
N ILE A 99 4.85 0.76 -7.41
CA ILE A 99 5.03 0.87 -5.97
C ILE A 99 5.19 -0.55 -5.42
N GLU A 100 6.35 -0.80 -4.81
CA GLU A 100 6.72 -2.09 -4.22
C GLU A 100 6.68 -1.96 -2.69
N ILE A 101 5.99 -2.88 -2.03
CA ILE A 101 5.93 -2.97 -0.57
C ILE A 101 6.39 -4.37 -0.19
N ALA A 102 7.43 -4.45 0.63
CA ALA A 102 8.02 -5.70 1.09
C ALA A 102 8.26 -5.67 2.60
N ASP A 103 8.20 -6.83 3.24
CA ASP A 103 8.49 -6.99 4.66
C ASP A 103 9.52 -8.11 4.92
N ASP A 104 10.03 -8.16 6.14
CA ASP A 104 10.95 -9.20 6.63
C ASP A 104 10.24 -10.24 7.51
N GLY A 105 8.93 -10.43 7.32
CA GLY A 105 8.14 -11.41 8.03
C GLY A 105 8.24 -12.82 7.43
N LEU A 106 7.28 -13.67 7.81
CA LEU A 106 7.21 -15.05 7.34
C LEU A 106 6.64 -15.19 5.92
N GLY A 107 6.18 -14.10 5.31
CA GLY A 107 5.47 -14.12 4.05
C GLY A 107 4.03 -14.62 4.16
N PHE A 108 3.37 -14.74 3.02
CA PHE A 108 2.01 -15.25 2.93
C PHE A 108 2.00 -16.78 3.06
N GLN A 109 1.08 -17.31 3.85
CA GLN A 109 0.78 -18.74 3.81
C GLN A 109 0.15 -19.10 2.46
N PRO A 110 0.41 -20.31 1.90
CA PRO A 110 -0.06 -20.67 0.55
C PRO A 110 -1.58 -20.60 0.36
N ASP A 111 -2.35 -20.98 1.37
CA ASP A 111 -3.82 -20.92 1.38
C ASP A 111 -4.34 -19.48 1.39
N ILE A 112 -3.64 -18.58 2.09
CA ILE A 112 -3.94 -17.14 2.12
C ILE A 112 -3.59 -16.52 0.78
N LEU A 113 -2.41 -16.81 0.23
CA LEU A 113 -1.97 -16.26 -1.05
C LEU A 113 -2.94 -16.63 -2.18
N ALA A 114 -3.43 -17.88 -2.19
CA ALA A 114 -4.40 -18.35 -3.18
C ALA A 114 -5.76 -17.61 -3.13
N ARG A 115 -6.11 -17.05 -1.97
CA ARG A 115 -7.39 -16.36 -1.72
C ARG A 115 -7.20 -14.86 -1.41
N LEU A 116 -6.02 -14.36 -1.69
CA LEU A 116 -5.69 -12.97 -1.37
C LEU A 116 -6.59 -11.99 -2.16
N GLY A 117 -7.26 -11.11 -1.43
CA GLY A 117 -8.23 -10.18 -2.01
C GLY A 117 -9.70 -10.62 -1.90
N GLU A 118 -9.98 -11.80 -1.34
CA GLU A 118 -11.32 -12.11 -0.85
C GLU A 118 -11.60 -11.37 0.47
N PRO A 119 -12.81 -10.83 0.68
CA PRO A 119 -13.15 -10.18 1.95
C PRO A 119 -13.13 -11.19 3.11
N TYR A 120 -12.77 -10.72 4.30
CA TYR A 120 -12.72 -11.52 5.53
C TYR A 120 -11.69 -12.66 5.56
N ASN A 121 -10.70 -12.61 4.67
CA ASN A 121 -9.61 -13.58 4.66
C ASN A 121 -8.41 -13.04 5.47
N THR A 122 -8.16 -13.63 6.63
CA THR A 122 -7.06 -13.24 7.54
C THR A 122 -6.46 -14.44 8.23
N THR A 123 -5.14 -14.43 8.42
CA THR A 123 -4.42 -15.42 9.24
C THR A 123 -4.47 -15.12 10.73
N ARG A 124 -4.97 -13.95 11.14
CA ARG A 124 -5.16 -13.68 12.57
C ARG A 124 -6.16 -14.70 13.12
N ALA A 125 -5.70 -15.50 14.05
CA ALA A 125 -6.39 -16.64 14.60
C ALA A 125 -7.86 -16.32 14.92
N ARG A 126 -8.78 -17.12 14.41
CA ARG A 126 -10.16 -17.22 14.86
C ARG A 126 -10.22 -17.90 16.24
N GLY A 127 -9.40 -17.47 17.17
CA GLY A 127 -9.27 -18.14 18.46
C GLY A 127 -9.04 -17.18 19.59
N GLY A 128 -10.07 -16.95 20.37
CA GLY A 128 -9.97 -16.35 21.68
C GLY A 128 -10.69 -15.01 21.81
N ASP A 129 -11.63 -14.98 22.76
CA ASP A 129 -12.36 -13.82 23.28
C ASP A 129 -11.46 -12.84 24.06
N GLU A 130 -10.23 -12.58 23.60
CA GLU A 130 -9.40 -11.53 24.13
C GLU A 130 -9.23 -10.48 23.02
N ALA A 131 -10.14 -9.51 23.03
CA ALA A 131 -9.91 -8.23 22.42
C ALA A 131 -8.68 -7.65 23.12
N ASP A 132 -7.53 -7.63 22.41
CA ASP A 132 -6.42 -6.81 22.85
C ASP A 132 -6.94 -5.39 23.01
N ASP A 133 -6.60 -4.77 24.15
CA ASP A 133 -7.13 -3.51 24.69
C ASP A 133 -6.91 -2.28 23.76
N GLU A 134 -6.42 -2.47 22.55
CA GLU A 134 -6.17 -1.44 21.52
C GLU A 134 -7.08 -1.52 20.28
N GLY A 135 -8.13 -2.35 20.27
CA GLY A 135 -9.17 -2.33 19.22
C GLY A 135 -8.68 -2.68 17.79
N ARG A 136 -7.53 -3.31 17.62
CA ARG A 136 -6.97 -3.75 16.34
C ARG A 136 -7.45 -5.14 15.93
N THR A 137 -8.72 -5.37 15.95
CA THR A 137 -9.32 -6.55 15.33
C THR A 137 -9.22 -6.39 13.80
N GLY A 138 -8.17 -6.90 13.20
CA GLY A 138 -8.02 -6.92 11.75
C GLY A 138 -9.08 -7.83 11.14
N MET A 139 -10.17 -7.26 10.64
CA MET A 139 -11.29 -7.98 10.01
C MET A 139 -10.92 -8.63 8.67
N GLY A 140 -9.64 -8.68 8.29
CA GLY A 140 -9.21 -9.20 6.99
C GLY A 140 -9.70 -8.38 5.79
N LEU A 141 -10.11 -7.13 6.02
CA LEU A 141 -10.66 -6.24 5.00
C LEU A 141 -9.62 -5.30 4.40
N GLY A 142 -8.50 -5.06 5.09
CA GLY A 142 -7.51 -4.04 4.68
C GLY A 142 -6.98 -4.28 3.27
N TYR A 143 -6.54 -5.49 2.97
CA TYR A 143 -6.05 -5.83 1.63
C TYR A 143 -7.17 -5.77 0.57
N PHE A 144 -8.37 -6.26 0.89
CA PHE A 144 -9.52 -6.20 -0.02
C PHE A 144 -9.90 -4.76 -0.38
N ILE A 145 -9.96 -3.87 0.61
CA ILE A 145 -10.25 -2.45 0.40
C ILE A 145 -9.14 -1.81 -0.44
N ALA A 146 -7.87 -2.00 -0.05
CA ALA A 146 -6.72 -1.50 -0.79
C ALA A 146 -6.77 -1.95 -2.26
N ARG A 147 -6.94 -3.25 -2.49
CA ARG A 147 -7.06 -3.81 -3.84
C ARG A 147 -8.19 -3.15 -4.64
N THR A 148 -9.35 -2.97 -4.03
CA THR A 148 -10.51 -2.37 -4.70
C THR A 148 -10.23 -0.93 -5.12
N LEU A 149 -9.67 -0.11 -4.23
CA LEU A 149 -9.35 1.29 -4.48
C LEU A 149 -8.26 1.42 -5.56
N LEU A 150 -7.19 0.65 -5.44
CA LEU A 150 -6.06 0.71 -6.36
C LEU A 150 -6.39 0.17 -7.76
N LEU A 151 -7.25 -0.84 -7.88
CA LEU A 151 -7.76 -1.29 -9.18
C LEU A 151 -8.64 -0.22 -9.85
N ARG A 152 -9.45 0.50 -9.06
CA ARG A 152 -10.27 1.61 -9.60
C ARG A 152 -9.43 2.77 -10.11
N SER A 153 -8.28 3.04 -9.51
CA SER A 153 -7.31 4.03 -10.02
C SER A 153 -6.59 3.57 -11.32
N GLY A 154 -6.87 2.35 -11.79
CA GLY A 154 -6.26 1.76 -12.97
C GLY A 154 -4.93 1.05 -12.68
N GLY A 155 -4.63 0.81 -11.41
CA GLY A 155 -3.49 -0.01 -10.99
C GLY A 155 -3.73 -1.50 -11.17
N ARG A 156 -2.66 -2.27 -11.35
CA ARG A 156 -2.66 -3.73 -11.32
C ARG A 156 -1.84 -4.18 -10.11
N ILE A 157 -2.37 -5.08 -9.30
CA ILE A 157 -1.71 -5.54 -8.08
C ILE A 157 -1.25 -6.97 -8.23
N GLU A 158 -0.03 -7.23 -7.80
CA GLU A 158 0.58 -8.55 -7.66
C GLU A 158 1.05 -8.75 -6.23
N ALA A 159 0.87 -9.97 -5.72
CA ALA A 159 1.35 -10.35 -4.41
C ALA A 159 2.01 -11.74 -4.47
N ARG A 160 3.12 -11.89 -3.78
CA ARG A 160 3.89 -13.13 -3.69
C ARG A 160 4.80 -13.13 -2.47
N ASN A 161 5.46 -14.22 -2.22
CA ASN A 161 6.59 -14.27 -1.31
C ASN A 161 7.89 -13.99 -2.07
N LEU A 162 8.83 -13.35 -1.39
CA LEU A 162 10.19 -13.14 -1.91
C LEU A 162 11.02 -14.42 -1.76
N ALA A 163 11.90 -14.65 -2.72
CA ALA A 163 12.96 -15.64 -2.52
C ALA A 163 13.95 -15.15 -1.46
N PRO A 164 14.62 -16.06 -0.71
CA PRO A 164 15.51 -15.69 0.38
C PRO A 164 16.66 -14.75 -0.02
N ASP A 165 17.08 -14.79 -1.27
CA ASP A 165 18.19 -14.02 -1.85
C ASP A 165 17.71 -12.90 -2.79
N GLU A 166 16.40 -12.71 -2.91
CA GLU A 166 15.84 -11.68 -3.76
C GLU A 166 16.06 -10.29 -3.16
N ILE A 167 16.56 -9.37 -3.99
CA ILE A 167 16.92 -8.01 -3.57
C ILE A 167 15.80 -7.05 -3.94
N ILE A 168 15.31 -6.31 -2.95
CA ILE A 168 14.38 -5.19 -3.12
C ILE A 168 15.09 -3.91 -2.67
N GLY A 169 15.36 -3.03 -3.63
CA GLY A 169 16.24 -1.89 -3.37
C GLY A 169 17.66 -2.34 -3.03
N ASN A 170 18.11 -2.12 -1.80
CA ASN A 170 19.43 -2.52 -1.28
C ASN A 170 19.31 -3.60 -0.18
N SER A 171 18.19 -4.28 -0.08
CA SER A 171 17.90 -5.22 0.99
C SER A 171 17.32 -6.52 0.44
N SER A 172 17.49 -7.60 1.19
CA SER A 172 16.90 -8.92 0.91
C SER A 172 15.89 -9.24 2.03
N PRO A 173 14.63 -8.78 1.91
CA PRO A 173 13.62 -8.91 2.96
C PRO A 173 13.26 -10.36 3.27
N GLY A 174 12.99 -11.17 2.24
CA GLY A 174 12.64 -12.59 2.37
C GLY A 174 11.21 -12.88 2.84
N GLY A 175 10.38 -11.83 3.06
CA GLY A 175 9.00 -11.93 3.51
C GLY A 175 7.96 -11.80 2.40
N ALA A 176 6.84 -11.16 2.70
CA ALA A 176 5.81 -10.87 1.71
C ALA A 176 6.20 -9.68 0.81
N TYR A 177 5.70 -9.74 -0.41
CA TYR A 177 5.90 -8.71 -1.42
C TYR A 177 4.58 -8.41 -2.11
N VAL A 178 4.26 -7.13 -2.19
CA VAL A 178 3.11 -6.61 -2.95
C VAL A 178 3.60 -5.51 -3.87
N ALA A 179 3.26 -5.59 -5.14
CA ALA A 179 3.57 -4.55 -6.12
C ALA A 179 2.31 -4.04 -6.79
N ILE A 180 2.26 -2.74 -7.02
CA ILE A 180 1.20 -2.07 -7.75
C ILE A 180 1.82 -1.39 -8.96
N TYR A 181 1.25 -1.65 -10.14
CA TYR A 181 1.72 -1.17 -11.42
C TYR A 181 0.68 -0.26 -12.05
N TRP A 182 1.10 0.90 -12.56
CA TRP A 182 0.29 1.76 -13.41
C TRP A 182 1.03 2.06 -14.71
N PRO A 183 0.34 2.06 -15.87
CA PRO A 183 0.88 2.71 -17.04
C PRO A 183 1.21 4.17 -16.71
N ARG A 184 2.40 4.65 -17.10
CA ARG A 184 2.86 6.01 -16.77
C ARG A 184 1.85 7.08 -17.19
N ALA A 185 1.34 6.99 -18.43
CA ALA A 185 0.34 7.91 -18.93
C ALA A 185 -0.93 7.95 -18.07
N ARG A 186 -1.34 6.79 -17.49
CA ARG A 186 -2.50 6.72 -16.62
C ARG A 186 -2.23 7.31 -15.24
N PHE A 187 -1.05 7.09 -14.70
CA PHE A 187 -0.64 7.63 -13.41
C PHE A 187 -0.54 9.16 -13.45
N ASP A 188 0.09 9.70 -14.50
CA ASP A 188 0.24 11.15 -14.69
C ASP A 188 -1.09 11.81 -15.13
N ALA A 189 -1.99 11.07 -15.79
CA ALA A 189 -3.23 11.56 -16.37
C ALA A 189 -4.45 11.38 -15.46
N THR A 190 -4.29 11.05 -14.19
CA THR A 190 -5.43 11.07 -13.24
C THR A 190 -5.95 12.50 -13.09
N THR A 191 -6.40 13.04 -14.24
CA THR A 191 -6.92 14.38 -14.45
C THR A 191 -8.04 14.24 -15.45
N ASP A 192 -9.23 14.24 -15.00
CA ASP A 192 -10.52 14.70 -15.51
C ASP A 192 -11.66 13.92 -14.87
#